data_91c43138014f9f244c0fba6e14e25476
#
_entry.id   91c43138014f9f244c0fba6e14e25476
#
_cell.length_a   1.000
_cell.length_b   1.000
_cell.length_c   1.000
_cell.angle_alpha   90.00
_cell.angle_beta   90.00
_cell.angle_gamma   90.00
#
_symmetry.space_group_name_H-M   'P 1'
#
loop_
_entity.id
_entity.type
_entity.pdbx_description
1 polymer ?
#
loop_
_entity_poly.entity_id
_entity_poly.type
_entity_poly.pdbx_seq_one_letter_code
_entity_poly.pdbx_strand_id
1 'polypeptide(L)'
;MAVVQSGEAAVSVGGKRQQSTVSRQDNRVVITVGEMTAIVSSVDTEGNTLALDAEGNIALEPGARVAIKVAGFEPGTEVEMWMFSTPVRLGTATVGADGTLDTVVVVPADVPNGAHRVVITTRSADDGDPVTFTLGIVVREFTKESNLATWLIVTPILLAVAAALFLPPAMRRRRRS
;
A
#
# COMPACT_ATOMS: atom_id res chain seq x y z
N MET A 1 -10.22 12.53 -17.84
CA MET A 1 -9.84 11.83 -16.60
C MET A 1 -9.26 12.86 -15.65
N ALA A 2 -9.72 12.94 -14.39
CA ALA A 2 -9.21 13.94 -13.44
C ALA A 2 -7.73 13.64 -13.12
N VAL A 3 -6.92 14.69 -13.09
CA VAL A 3 -5.54 14.60 -12.59
C VAL A 3 -5.64 14.50 -11.06
N VAL A 4 -5.27 13.36 -10.49
CA VAL A 4 -5.29 13.08 -9.05
C VAL A 4 -3.85 12.86 -8.62
N GLN A 5 -3.38 13.60 -7.63
CA GLN A 5 -2.05 13.44 -7.05
C GLN A 5 -2.02 12.29 -6.04
N SER A 6 -0.84 11.86 -5.64
CA SER A 6 -0.69 10.83 -4.60
C SER A 6 -1.41 11.27 -3.32
N GLY A 7 -2.22 10.37 -2.75
CA GLY A 7 -3.02 10.64 -1.55
C GLY A 7 -4.32 11.42 -1.78
N GLU A 8 -4.55 11.92 -2.99
CA GLU A 8 -5.83 12.52 -3.37
C GLU A 8 -6.77 11.48 -3.98
N ALA A 9 -8.07 11.74 -3.91
CA ALA A 9 -9.07 10.95 -4.59
C ALA A 9 -10.05 11.83 -5.37
N ALA A 10 -10.64 11.24 -6.40
CA ALA A 10 -11.74 11.81 -7.15
C ALA A 10 -12.80 10.74 -7.41
N VAL A 11 -14.06 11.12 -7.31
CA VAL A 11 -15.20 10.25 -7.59
C VAL A 11 -16.04 10.88 -8.68
N SER A 12 -16.53 10.07 -9.62
CA SER A 12 -17.54 10.47 -10.57
C SER A 12 -18.70 9.49 -10.58
N VAL A 13 -19.92 10.00 -10.67
CA VAL A 13 -21.18 9.24 -10.78
C VAL A 13 -21.90 9.74 -12.03
N GLY A 14 -22.33 8.84 -12.92
CA GLY A 14 -22.94 9.23 -14.19
C GLY A 14 -22.04 10.13 -15.04
N GLY A 15 -20.71 10.00 -14.92
CA GLY A 15 -19.72 10.85 -15.61
C GLY A 15 -19.51 12.25 -15.02
N LYS A 16 -20.23 12.62 -13.96
CA LYS A 16 -20.10 13.92 -13.28
C LYS A 16 -19.26 13.76 -12.02
N ARG A 17 -18.26 14.65 -11.83
CA ARG A 17 -17.46 14.66 -10.60
C ARG A 17 -18.35 15.00 -9.41
N GLN A 18 -18.21 14.19 -8.35
CA GLN A 18 -18.90 14.37 -7.08
C GLN A 18 -17.95 14.86 -6.02
N GLN A 19 -18.52 15.57 -5.03
CA GLN A 19 -17.78 15.90 -3.82
C GLN A 19 -17.64 14.67 -2.95
N SER A 20 -16.42 14.28 -2.64
CA SER A 20 -16.09 13.11 -1.84
C SER A 20 -15.26 13.49 -0.62
N THR A 21 -15.41 12.72 0.44
CA THR A 21 -14.56 12.82 1.64
C THR A 21 -13.48 11.75 1.57
N VAL A 22 -12.24 12.16 1.85
CA VAL A 22 -11.10 11.23 1.97
C VAL A 22 -10.63 11.25 3.41
N SER A 23 -10.65 10.12 4.07
CA SER A 23 -10.11 9.95 5.41
C SER A 23 -9.08 8.83 5.47
N ARG A 24 -8.25 8.86 6.50
CA ARG A 24 -7.21 7.86 6.75
C ARG A 24 -7.42 7.27 8.13
N GLN A 25 -7.68 5.98 8.17
CA GLN A 25 -7.99 5.25 9.40
C GLN A 25 -7.32 3.87 9.35
N ASP A 26 -6.65 3.48 10.41
CA ASP A 26 -6.03 2.15 10.54
C ASP A 26 -5.17 1.75 9.33
N ASN A 27 -4.34 2.69 8.85
CA ASN A 27 -3.49 2.53 7.67
C ASN A 27 -4.26 2.25 6.35
N ARG A 28 -5.51 2.72 6.28
CA ARG A 28 -6.38 2.62 5.10
C ARG A 28 -6.78 3.99 4.61
N VAL A 29 -6.96 4.11 3.33
CA VAL A 29 -7.58 5.29 2.72
C VAL A 29 -9.05 4.96 2.46
N VAL A 30 -9.93 5.76 3.06
CA VAL A 30 -11.39 5.63 2.95
C VAL A 30 -11.91 6.80 2.14
N ILE A 31 -12.63 6.51 1.06
CA ILE A 31 -13.24 7.49 0.16
C ILE A 31 -14.74 7.29 0.24
N THR A 32 -15.48 8.36 0.60
CA THR A 32 -16.94 8.29 0.74
C THR A 32 -17.60 9.35 -0.14
N VAL A 33 -18.68 8.96 -0.82
CA VAL A 33 -19.56 9.82 -1.59
C VAL A 33 -20.99 9.34 -1.43
N GLY A 34 -21.86 10.16 -0.81
CA GLY A 34 -23.21 9.71 -0.44
C GLY A 34 -23.14 8.46 0.46
N GLU A 35 -23.85 7.40 0.07
CA GLU A 35 -23.84 6.11 0.77
C GLU A 35 -22.74 5.15 0.27
N MET A 36 -22.06 5.52 -0.81
CA MET A 36 -21.00 4.69 -1.39
C MET A 36 -19.66 4.91 -0.69
N THR A 37 -18.93 3.83 -0.44
CA THR A 37 -17.61 3.86 0.17
C THR A 37 -16.65 2.96 -0.58
N ALA A 38 -15.42 3.43 -0.77
CA ALA A 38 -14.30 2.63 -1.21
C ALA A 38 -13.16 2.72 -0.19
N ILE A 39 -12.64 1.59 0.26
CA ILE A 39 -11.52 1.47 1.19
C ILE A 39 -10.39 0.79 0.46
N VAL A 40 -9.21 1.41 0.48
CA VAL A 40 -8.02 0.88 -0.17
C VAL A 40 -6.88 0.83 0.84
N SER A 41 -6.14 -0.27 0.85
CA SER A 41 -4.96 -0.44 1.70
C SER A 41 -3.92 -1.33 1.02
N SER A 42 -2.65 -1.12 1.34
CA SER A 42 -1.60 -2.10 1.05
C SER A 42 -1.66 -3.22 2.09
N VAL A 43 -1.45 -4.47 1.65
CA VAL A 43 -1.44 -5.63 2.54
C VAL A 43 -0.24 -6.54 2.27
N ASP A 44 0.24 -7.22 3.31
CA ASP A 44 1.28 -8.24 3.20
C ASP A 44 0.74 -9.57 2.64
N THR A 45 1.59 -10.58 2.58
CA THR A 45 1.23 -11.92 2.10
C THR A 45 0.23 -12.65 3.01
N GLU A 46 0.14 -12.23 4.28
CA GLU A 46 -0.77 -12.78 5.29
C GLU A 46 -2.12 -12.03 5.31
N GLY A 47 -2.22 -10.88 4.61
CA GLY A 47 -3.41 -10.05 4.56
C GLY A 47 -3.45 -8.94 5.61
N ASN A 48 -2.37 -8.75 6.39
CA ASN A 48 -2.29 -7.65 7.35
C ASN A 48 -2.07 -6.33 6.61
N THR A 49 -2.76 -5.27 7.06
CA THR A 49 -2.62 -3.94 6.49
C THR A 49 -1.24 -3.35 6.81
N LEU A 50 -0.55 -2.88 5.79
CA LEU A 50 0.73 -2.19 5.91
C LEU A 50 0.53 -0.70 6.19
N ALA A 51 1.52 -0.08 6.82
CA ALA A 51 1.48 1.34 7.16
C ALA A 51 1.42 2.24 5.90
N LEU A 52 0.71 3.35 6.01
CA LEU A 52 0.81 4.45 5.05
C LEU A 52 2.20 5.09 5.16
N ASP A 53 2.61 5.81 4.12
CA ASP A 53 3.84 6.60 4.18
C ASP A 53 3.73 7.81 5.11
N ALA A 54 4.82 8.58 5.26
CA ALA A 54 4.86 9.74 6.15
C ALA A 54 3.86 10.84 5.76
N GLU A 55 3.48 10.90 4.49
CA GLU A 55 2.49 11.82 3.93
C GLU A 55 1.05 11.29 4.03
N GLY A 56 0.88 10.06 4.53
CA GLY A 56 -0.41 9.38 4.64
C GLY A 56 -0.90 8.78 3.31
N ASN A 57 -0.02 8.48 2.39
CA ASN A 57 -0.37 7.86 1.11
C ASN A 57 -0.19 6.34 1.17
N ILE A 58 -0.90 5.64 0.29
CA ILE A 58 -0.62 4.24 0.03
C ILE A 58 0.67 4.18 -0.80
N ALA A 59 1.72 3.64 -0.19
CA ALA A 59 2.97 3.35 -0.85
C ALA A 59 3.06 1.84 -1.12
N LEU A 60 3.38 1.47 -2.36
CA LEU A 60 3.40 0.09 -2.83
C LEU A 60 4.79 -0.24 -3.39
N GLU A 61 5.21 -1.49 -3.24
CA GLU A 61 6.30 -2.05 -4.03
C GLU A 61 5.76 -2.67 -5.32
N PRO A 62 6.56 -2.77 -6.39
CA PRO A 62 6.24 -3.65 -7.50
C PRO A 62 5.96 -5.08 -7.00
N GLY A 63 4.85 -5.67 -7.41
CA GLY A 63 4.39 -6.97 -6.91
C GLY A 63 3.61 -6.93 -5.58
N ALA A 64 3.41 -5.74 -4.99
CA ALA A 64 2.64 -5.59 -3.75
C ALA A 64 1.16 -5.96 -3.93
N ARG A 65 0.51 -6.26 -2.81
CA ARG A 65 -0.91 -6.60 -2.76
C ARG A 65 -1.70 -5.41 -2.24
N VAL A 66 -2.85 -5.16 -2.88
CA VAL A 66 -3.78 -4.09 -2.52
C VAL A 66 -5.12 -4.70 -2.17
N ALA A 67 -5.57 -4.49 -0.95
CA ALA A 67 -6.93 -4.83 -0.53
C ALA A 67 -7.87 -3.67 -0.91
N ILE A 68 -8.98 -4.02 -1.53
CA ILE A 68 -10.02 -3.09 -1.98
C ILE A 68 -11.35 -3.60 -1.42
N LYS A 69 -11.99 -2.76 -0.61
CA LYS A 69 -13.35 -3.00 -0.11
C LYS A 69 -14.24 -1.89 -0.60
N VAL A 70 -15.40 -2.25 -1.09
CA VAL A 70 -16.41 -1.28 -1.53
C VAL A 70 -17.77 -1.62 -0.93
N ALA A 71 -18.61 -0.62 -0.74
CA ALA A 71 -19.97 -0.75 -0.24
C ALA A 71 -20.88 0.29 -0.87
N GLY A 72 -22.20 0.01 -0.95
CA GLY A 72 -23.20 0.88 -1.55
C GLY A 72 -23.30 0.72 -3.06
N PHE A 73 -23.00 -0.47 -3.58
CA PHE A 73 -23.03 -0.75 -5.03
C PHE A 73 -24.13 -1.74 -5.40
N GLU A 74 -24.53 -1.73 -6.67
CA GLU A 74 -25.55 -2.61 -7.19
C GLU A 74 -25.10 -4.08 -7.10
N PRO A 75 -25.85 -4.95 -6.36
CA PRO A 75 -25.51 -6.36 -6.24
C PRO A 75 -25.41 -7.06 -7.58
N GLY A 76 -24.42 -7.95 -7.71
CA GLY A 76 -24.21 -8.73 -8.92
C GLY A 76 -23.50 -7.99 -10.05
N THR A 77 -23.19 -6.70 -9.90
CA THR A 77 -22.40 -5.95 -10.89
C THR A 77 -20.92 -6.29 -10.84
N GLU A 78 -20.24 -6.16 -11.97
CA GLU A 78 -18.80 -6.32 -12.05
C GLU A 78 -18.09 -5.02 -11.61
N VAL A 79 -17.08 -5.16 -10.78
CA VAL A 79 -16.14 -4.11 -10.41
C VAL A 79 -14.85 -4.34 -11.18
N GLU A 80 -14.45 -3.37 -11.99
CA GLU A 80 -13.17 -3.37 -12.68
C GLU A 80 -12.16 -2.53 -11.90
N MET A 81 -10.96 -3.08 -11.73
CA MET A 81 -9.85 -2.41 -11.03
C MET A 81 -8.68 -2.25 -11.98
N TRP A 82 -8.23 -1.00 -12.13
CA TRP A 82 -7.16 -0.62 -13.05
C TRP A 82 -6.09 0.19 -12.33
N MET A 83 -4.85 0.09 -12.79
CA MET A 83 -3.79 1.04 -12.46
C MET A 83 -3.44 1.87 -13.68
N PHE A 84 -3.26 3.17 -13.46
CA PHE A 84 -2.86 4.13 -14.50
C PHE A 84 -1.61 4.90 -14.07
N SER A 85 -0.64 4.91 -14.77
CA SER A 85 0.22 5.75 -15.57
C SER A 85 0.44 5.04 -16.91
N THR A 86 0.76 3.76 -16.93
CA THR A 86 0.54 2.86 -18.07
C THR A 86 -0.68 2.02 -17.71
N PRO A 87 -1.77 2.02 -18.50
CA PRO A 87 -2.98 1.31 -18.14
C PRO A 87 -2.73 -0.19 -17.99
N VAL A 88 -2.92 -0.70 -16.77
CA VAL A 88 -2.83 -2.13 -16.44
C VAL A 88 -4.07 -2.52 -15.67
N ARG A 89 -4.75 -3.59 -16.12
CA ARG A 89 -5.88 -4.16 -15.40
C ARG A 89 -5.37 -4.98 -14.23
N LEU A 90 -5.77 -4.59 -13.02
CA LEU A 90 -5.41 -5.31 -11.80
C LEU A 90 -6.33 -6.52 -11.56
N GLY A 91 -7.59 -6.42 -11.97
CA GLY A 91 -8.55 -7.50 -11.84
C GLY A 91 -10.00 -7.06 -12.00
N THR A 92 -10.89 -8.04 -11.87
CA THR A 92 -12.34 -7.86 -11.76
C THR A 92 -12.86 -8.71 -10.62
N ALA A 93 -13.99 -8.28 -10.05
CA ALA A 93 -14.71 -9.03 -9.04
C ALA A 93 -16.20 -8.65 -9.09
N THR A 94 -17.06 -9.44 -8.49
CA THR A 94 -18.52 -9.22 -8.50
C THR A 94 -18.98 -8.74 -7.13
N VAL A 95 -19.81 -7.71 -7.11
CA VAL A 95 -20.45 -7.20 -5.90
C VAL A 95 -21.36 -8.26 -5.29
N GLY A 96 -21.24 -8.49 -4.01
CA GLY A 96 -22.07 -9.43 -3.26
C GLY A 96 -23.55 -9.01 -3.20
N ALA A 97 -24.40 -9.93 -2.76
CA ALA A 97 -25.84 -9.68 -2.61
C ALA A 97 -26.18 -8.58 -1.59
N ASP A 98 -25.24 -8.25 -0.71
CA ASP A 98 -25.33 -7.19 0.30
C ASP A 98 -24.82 -5.82 -0.21
N GLY A 99 -24.50 -5.70 -1.49
CA GLY A 99 -23.96 -4.46 -2.08
C GLY A 99 -22.51 -4.19 -1.71
N THR A 100 -21.77 -5.18 -1.21
CA THR A 100 -20.36 -5.06 -0.82
C THR A 100 -19.46 -5.93 -1.67
N LEU A 101 -18.17 -5.56 -1.70
CA LEU A 101 -17.09 -6.38 -2.26
C LEU A 101 -15.85 -6.23 -1.37
N ASP A 102 -15.19 -7.36 -1.11
CA ASP A 102 -13.87 -7.43 -0.47
C ASP A 102 -12.95 -8.26 -1.36
N THR A 103 -11.89 -7.67 -1.87
CA THR A 103 -10.97 -8.34 -2.78
C THR A 103 -9.54 -7.86 -2.61
N VAL A 104 -8.58 -8.69 -3.04
CA VAL A 104 -7.17 -8.33 -3.06
C VAL A 104 -6.65 -8.49 -4.49
N VAL A 105 -6.01 -7.44 -4.99
CA VAL A 105 -5.35 -7.42 -6.30
C VAL A 105 -3.84 -7.31 -6.14
N VAL A 106 -3.10 -7.76 -7.15
CA VAL A 106 -1.64 -7.68 -7.17
C VAL A 106 -1.20 -6.60 -8.15
N VAL A 107 -0.32 -5.72 -7.69
CA VAL A 107 0.37 -4.74 -8.56
C VAL A 107 1.38 -5.50 -9.41
N PRO A 108 1.42 -5.32 -10.74
CA PRO A 108 2.42 -5.98 -11.57
C PRO A 108 3.85 -5.63 -11.14
N ALA A 109 4.75 -6.60 -11.24
CA ALA A 109 6.13 -6.44 -10.80
C ALA A 109 6.97 -5.51 -11.72
N ASP A 110 6.48 -5.23 -12.91
CA ASP A 110 7.11 -4.37 -13.91
C ASP A 110 6.57 -2.94 -13.91
N VAL A 111 5.72 -2.58 -12.93
CA VAL A 111 5.23 -1.20 -12.76
C VAL A 111 6.39 -0.30 -12.35
N PRO A 112 6.67 0.79 -13.09
CA PRO A 112 7.76 1.69 -12.76
C PRO A 112 7.51 2.44 -11.45
N ASN A 113 8.59 2.84 -10.78
CA ASN A 113 8.52 3.71 -9.62
C ASN A 113 7.92 5.08 -9.98
N GLY A 114 7.09 5.63 -9.11
CA GLY A 114 6.49 6.94 -9.30
C GLY A 114 5.04 7.04 -8.84
N ALA A 115 4.38 8.13 -9.25
CA ALA A 115 2.97 8.38 -8.97
C ALA A 115 2.08 7.61 -9.95
N HIS A 116 1.15 6.85 -9.40
CA HIS A 116 0.16 6.07 -10.14
C HIS A 116 -1.25 6.37 -9.61
N ARG A 117 -2.26 5.83 -10.29
CA ARG A 117 -3.64 5.94 -9.88
C ARG A 117 -4.28 4.57 -9.92
N VAL A 118 -4.95 4.20 -8.84
CA VAL A 118 -5.87 3.07 -8.83
C VAL A 118 -7.26 3.60 -9.19
N VAL A 119 -7.89 2.95 -10.14
CA VAL A 119 -9.23 3.30 -10.61
C VAL A 119 -10.12 2.09 -10.42
N ILE A 120 -11.24 2.31 -9.73
CA ILE A 120 -12.27 1.31 -9.45
C ILE A 120 -13.55 1.78 -10.16
N THR A 121 -14.07 0.97 -11.05
CA THR A 121 -15.28 1.29 -11.81
C THR A 121 -16.34 0.24 -11.55
N THR A 122 -17.57 0.68 -11.27
CA THR A 122 -18.74 -0.15 -10.99
C THR A 122 -20.03 0.63 -11.26
N ARG A 123 -21.16 0.20 -10.67
CA ARG A 123 -22.46 0.89 -10.73
C ARG A 123 -22.98 1.21 -9.33
N SER A 124 -23.67 2.34 -9.20
CA SER A 124 -24.41 2.73 -8.00
C SER A 124 -25.57 1.77 -7.71
N ALA A 125 -25.86 1.53 -6.44
CA ALA A 125 -27.02 0.73 -6.02
C ALA A 125 -28.35 1.46 -6.21
N ASP A 126 -28.33 2.81 -6.15
CA ASP A 126 -29.53 3.63 -6.13
C ASP A 126 -30.17 3.77 -7.53
N ASP A 127 -29.35 4.06 -8.53
CA ASP A 127 -29.81 4.43 -9.88
C ASP A 127 -29.12 3.64 -11.00
N GLY A 128 -28.17 2.75 -10.67
CA GLY A 128 -27.37 1.99 -11.63
C GLY A 128 -26.39 2.83 -12.45
N ASP A 129 -26.19 4.09 -12.08
CA ASP A 129 -25.25 4.98 -12.74
C ASP A 129 -23.80 4.46 -12.65
N PRO A 130 -23.00 4.62 -13.70
CA PRO A 130 -21.58 4.25 -13.63
C PRO A 130 -20.84 5.11 -12.61
N VAL A 131 -20.13 4.44 -11.70
CA VAL A 131 -19.34 5.05 -10.64
C VAL A 131 -17.86 4.76 -10.87
N THR A 132 -17.04 5.77 -10.76
CA THR A 132 -15.58 5.64 -10.85
C THR A 132 -14.92 6.30 -9.66
N PHE A 133 -14.20 5.51 -8.86
CA PHE A 133 -13.28 6.00 -7.84
C PHE A 133 -11.87 6.02 -8.43
N THR A 134 -11.18 7.14 -8.23
CA THR A 134 -9.77 7.30 -8.60
C THR A 134 -8.99 7.70 -7.37
N LEU A 135 -7.95 6.93 -7.02
CA LEU A 135 -7.06 7.20 -5.90
C LEU A 135 -5.63 7.30 -6.39
N GLY A 136 -4.94 8.40 -6.05
CA GLY A 136 -3.51 8.55 -6.27
C GLY A 136 -2.71 7.74 -5.25
N ILE A 137 -1.75 6.95 -5.75
CA ILE A 137 -0.84 6.11 -4.97
C ILE A 137 0.60 6.34 -5.39
N VAL A 138 1.55 5.84 -4.60
CA VAL A 138 2.97 5.85 -4.94
C VAL A 138 3.46 4.42 -5.08
N VAL A 139 4.16 4.13 -6.18
CA VAL A 139 4.94 2.88 -6.33
C VAL A 139 6.41 3.22 -6.15
N ARG A 140 7.08 2.55 -5.23
CA ARG A 140 8.51 2.71 -4.95
C ARG A 140 9.11 1.44 -4.39
N GLU A 141 10.36 1.17 -4.72
CA GLU A 141 11.12 0.15 -4.03
C GLU A 141 11.44 0.65 -2.61
N PHE A 142 11.05 -0.10 -1.59
CA PHE A 142 11.54 0.14 -0.25
C PHE A 142 12.95 -0.41 -0.16
N THR A 143 13.91 0.47 0.07
CA THR A 143 15.28 0.03 0.40
C THR A 143 15.17 -0.79 1.68
N LYS A 144 15.29 -2.11 1.58
CA LYS A 144 15.54 -2.94 2.77
C LYS A 144 16.79 -2.37 3.39
N GLU A 145 16.66 -1.69 4.54
CA GLU A 145 17.84 -1.34 5.32
C GLU A 145 18.60 -2.64 5.56
N SER A 146 19.67 -2.81 4.79
CA SER A 146 20.54 -3.95 5.01
C SER A 146 21.18 -3.73 6.38
N ASN A 147 20.93 -4.63 7.33
CA ASN A 147 21.55 -4.64 8.65
C ASN A 147 23.08 -4.81 8.59
N LEU A 148 23.70 -4.61 7.42
CA LEU A 148 25.14 -4.61 7.20
C LEU A 148 25.85 -3.61 8.12
N ALA A 149 25.27 -2.42 8.34
CA ALA A 149 25.84 -1.43 9.26
C ALA A 149 25.83 -1.95 10.71
N THR A 150 24.79 -2.66 11.11
CA THR A 150 24.70 -3.27 12.46
C THR A 150 25.72 -4.39 12.61
N TRP A 151 25.92 -5.22 11.60
CA TRP A 151 26.92 -6.29 11.60
C TRP A 151 28.35 -5.76 11.60
N LEU A 152 28.63 -4.66 10.90
CA LEU A 152 29.94 -4.00 10.90
C LEU A 152 30.32 -3.41 12.27
N ILE A 153 29.34 -3.06 13.09
CA ILE A 153 29.57 -2.54 14.45
C ILE A 153 29.63 -3.69 15.47
N VAL A 154 28.72 -4.66 15.39
CA VAL A 154 28.60 -5.75 16.37
C VAL A 154 29.75 -6.77 16.24
N THR A 155 30.18 -7.09 15.03
CA THR A 155 31.22 -8.10 14.79
C THR A 155 32.59 -7.72 15.42
N PRO A 156 33.12 -6.50 15.26
CA PRO A 156 34.41 -6.13 15.90
C PRO A 156 34.31 -6.05 17.44
N ILE A 157 33.13 -5.70 17.97
CA ILE A 157 32.91 -5.69 19.43
C ILE A 157 32.95 -7.12 19.98
N LEU A 158 32.28 -8.06 19.34
CA LEU A 158 32.31 -9.47 19.74
C LEU A 158 33.69 -10.09 19.63
N LEU A 159 34.45 -9.77 18.57
CA LEU A 159 35.84 -10.20 18.40
C LEU A 159 36.75 -9.61 19.49
N ALA A 160 36.60 -8.34 19.86
CA ALA A 160 37.39 -7.71 20.91
C ALA A 160 37.10 -8.33 22.28
N VAL A 161 35.82 -8.63 22.59
CA VAL A 161 35.44 -9.32 23.83
C VAL A 161 35.98 -10.75 23.87
N ALA A 162 35.88 -11.50 22.77
CA ALA A 162 36.45 -12.84 22.67
C ALA A 162 37.97 -12.82 22.85
N ALA A 163 38.70 -11.91 22.19
CA ALA A 163 40.12 -11.75 22.35
C ALA A 163 40.51 -11.42 23.80
N ALA A 164 39.73 -10.58 24.48
CA ALA A 164 39.98 -10.24 25.91
C ALA A 164 39.75 -11.42 26.84
N LEU A 165 38.83 -12.34 26.53
CA LEU A 165 38.57 -13.53 27.33
C LEU A 165 39.57 -14.66 27.11
N PHE A 166 40.11 -14.80 25.90
CA PHE A 166 40.98 -15.91 25.51
C PHE A 166 42.49 -15.56 25.55
N LEU A 167 42.89 -14.28 25.79
CA LEU A 167 44.30 -13.93 25.96
C LEU A 167 44.76 -14.39 27.33
N PRO A 168 45.79 -15.26 27.41
CA PRO A 168 46.31 -15.75 28.68
C PRO A 168 46.90 -14.60 29.52
N PRO A 169 46.79 -14.63 30.88
CA PRO A 169 47.19 -13.56 31.79
C PRO A 169 48.69 -13.29 31.80
N ALA A 170 49.49 -14.04 31.05
CA ALA A 170 50.95 -13.90 30.98
C ALA A 170 51.45 -12.56 30.37
N MET A 171 50.64 -11.85 29.60
CA MET A 171 51.03 -10.58 29.00
C MET A 171 50.81 -9.34 29.90
N ARG A 172 50.18 -9.48 31.06
CA ARG A 172 49.96 -8.37 32.01
C ARG A 172 51.13 -7.98 32.88
N ARG A 173 52.24 -8.73 32.84
CA ARG A 173 53.39 -8.52 33.76
C ARG A 173 54.59 -7.70 33.22
N ARG A 174 54.51 -7.09 32.04
CA ARG A 174 55.65 -6.34 31.47
C ARG A 174 55.44 -4.82 31.41
N ARG A 175 54.80 -4.23 32.38
CA ARG A 175 54.83 -2.76 32.55
C ARG A 175 54.92 -2.40 34.05
N ARG A 176 55.97 -2.84 34.73
CA ARG A 176 56.46 -2.22 35.99
C ARG A 176 57.94 -2.56 36.11
N SER A 177 58.82 -1.72 35.59
CA SER A 177 60.15 -1.36 35.98
C SER A 177 60.59 -0.15 35.20
#